data_d091796c061bd9e7ee2fd0fa240ccbc5
#
_entry.id   d091796c061bd9e7ee2fd0fa240ccbc5
#
_cell.length_a   1.000
_cell.length_b   1.000
_cell.length_c   1.000
_cell.angle_alpha   90.00
_cell.angle_beta   90.00
_cell.angle_gamma   90.00
#
_symmetry.space_group_name_H-M   'P 1'
#
loop_
_entity.id
_entity.type
_entity.pdbx_description
1 polymer ?
#
loop_
_entity_poly.entity_id
_entity_poly.type
_entity_poly.pdbx_seq_one_letter_code
_entity_poly.pdbx_strand_id
1 'polypeptide(L)'
;IAKYDDLKQGKSDVNPFVILKCPWCGAQMGVVSRKKGTKEVPGYEKIMGPKRQKKIVFRCRNIANDCAFSKKDYVLPLYVIDESIYDVKPTLLLGTVDKFAMLPFRPEAQGLFGYSNGTKITAPDLIIQDELHLISGPLGSMVGHYETMINELCTLSVHDKQIYPKIIASTATISRAKEQCHALYGCPKEKVFQFPPSGLSAG
;
A
#
# COMPACT_ATOMS: atom_id res chain seq x y z
N ILE A 1 2.93 -18.54 -0.37
CA ILE A 1 3.24 -19.78 0.39
C ILE A 1 4.58 -20.37 -0.05
N ALA A 2 4.79 -20.68 -1.33
CA ALA A 2 6.05 -21.24 -1.84
C ALA A 2 7.28 -20.43 -1.38
N LYS A 3 7.26 -19.11 -1.55
CA LYS A 3 8.34 -18.22 -1.12
C LYS A 3 8.64 -18.32 0.40
N TYR A 4 7.63 -18.54 1.25
CA TYR A 4 7.84 -18.78 2.68
C TYR A 4 8.50 -20.14 2.94
N ASP A 5 8.02 -21.18 2.26
CA ASP A 5 8.58 -22.52 2.39
C ASP A 5 10.04 -22.56 1.88
N ASP A 6 10.35 -21.87 0.79
CA ASP A 6 11.72 -21.72 0.26
C ASP A 6 12.64 -20.99 1.24
N LEU A 7 12.16 -19.91 1.87
CA LEU A 7 12.90 -19.18 2.89
C LEU A 7 13.19 -20.09 4.10
N LYS A 8 12.18 -20.83 4.56
CA LYS A 8 12.31 -21.76 5.70
C LYS A 8 13.21 -22.93 5.40
N GLN A 9 13.19 -23.45 4.17
CA GLN A 9 14.05 -24.55 3.72
C GLN A 9 15.48 -24.11 3.35
N GLY A 10 15.72 -22.80 3.29
CA GLY A 10 17.01 -22.26 2.93
C GLY A 10 17.35 -22.27 1.46
N LYS A 11 16.37 -22.41 0.62
CA LYS A 11 16.49 -22.29 -0.84
C LYS A 11 16.63 -20.83 -1.29
N SER A 12 16.25 -19.88 -0.45
CA SER A 12 16.40 -18.45 -0.69
C SER A 12 16.87 -17.76 0.57
N ASP A 13 17.84 -16.87 0.45
CA ASP A 13 18.29 -15.96 1.52
C ASP A 13 17.58 -14.59 1.45
N VAL A 14 16.88 -14.31 0.36
CA VAL A 14 16.11 -13.08 0.16
C VAL A 14 14.77 -13.20 0.84
N ASN A 15 14.48 -12.27 1.77
CA ASN A 15 13.17 -12.19 2.41
C ASN A 15 12.16 -11.48 1.50
N PRO A 16 11.21 -12.21 0.89
CA PRO A 16 10.25 -11.61 -0.05
C PRO A 16 9.13 -10.83 0.64
N PHE A 17 9.02 -10.90 1.97
CA PHE A 17 7.96 -10.25 2.74
C PHE A 17 8.36 -8.90 3.32
N VAL A 18 9.63 -8.52 3.22
CA VAL A 18 10.19 -7.20 3.54
C VAL A 18 10.06 -6.77 5.01
N ILE A 19 9.23 -7.40 5.83
CA ILE A 19 9.01 -7.03 7.23
C ILE A 19 10.16 -7.53 8.09
N LEU A 20 11.13 -6.67 8.37
CA LEU A 20 12.35 -7.02 9.10
C LEU A 20 12.28 -6.67 10.61
N LYS A 21 11.33 -5.85 11.00
CA LYS A 21 11.12 -5.44 12.39
C LYS A 21 9.64 -5.32 12.69
N CYS A 22 9.28 -5.60 13.92
CA CYS A 22 7.94 -5.32 14.41
C CYS A 22 7.70 -3.80 14.41
N PRO A 23 6.68 -3.29 13.72
CA PRO A 23 6.42 -1.84 13.69
C PRO A 23 5.97 -1.28 15.04
N TRP A 24 5.56 -2.12 15.96
CA TRP A 24 5.13 -1.71 17.30
C TRP A 24 6.28 -1.58 18.29
N CYS A 25 7.17 -2.59 18.36
CA CYS A 25 8.21 -2.63 19.40
C CYS A 25 9.64 -2.72 18.85
N GLY A 26 9.85 -2.68 17.53
CA GLY A 26 11.16 -2.73 16.89
C GLY A 26 11.86 -4.10 16.92
N ALA A 27 11.27 -5.12 17.54
CA ALA A 27 11.88 -6.44 17.61
C ALA A 27 12.13 -7.04 16.23
N GLN A 28 13.24 -7.74 16.07
CA GLN A 28 13.64 -8.36 14.79
C GLN A 28 12.63 -9.41 14.33
N MET A 29 12.31 -9.39 13.04
CA MET A 29 11.40 -10.31 12.37
C MET A 29 11.99 -10.74 11.02
N GLY A 30 11.57 -11.90 10.52
CA GLY A 30 11.93 -12.33 9.17
C GLY A 30 13.42 -12.65 8.95
N VAL A 31 14.21 -12.65 10.01
CA VAL A 31 15.61 -13.04 9.97
C VAL A 31 15.69 -14.55 10.01
N VAL A 32 16.38 -15.15 9.04
CA VAL A 32 16.57 -16.61 8.98
C VAL A 32 17.63 -17.01 9.99
N SER A 33 17.23 -17.57 11.12
CA SER A 33 18.15 -18.14 12.10
C SER A 33 18.51 -19.56 11.69
N ARG A 34 19.80 -19.83 11.51
CA ARG A 34 20.33 -21.17 11.24
C ARG A 34 20.64 -21.86 12.56
N LYS A 35 19.73 -22.64 13.13
CA LYS A 35 20.09 -23.73 14.04
C LYS A 35 20.36 -24.98 13.24
N LYS A 36 21.31 -25.85 13.67
CA LYS A 36 21.66 -27.09 12.97
C LYS A 36 20.43 -27.77 12.34
N GLY A 37 20.32 -27.69 11.02
CA GLY A 37 19.33 -28.41 10.21
C GLY A 37 17.95 -27.73 10.00
N THR A 38 17.59 -26.65 10.72
CA THR A 38 16.31 -25.96 10.51
C THR A 38 16.49 -24.45 10.47
N LYS A 39 15.88 -23.81 9.49
CA LYS A 39 15.80 -22.34 9.43
C LYS A 39 14.51 -21.89 10.13
N GLU A 40 14.62 -21.09 11.15
CA GLU A 40 13.48 -20.39 11.73
C GLU A 40 13.35 -19.01 11.09
N VAL A 41 12.12 -18.61 10.78
CA VAL A 41 11.78 -17.29 10.28
C VAL A 41 10.94 -16.60 11.35
N PRO A 42 11.57 -15.98 12.35
CA PRO A 42 10.85 -15.40 13.48
C PRO A 42 9.89 -14.31 13.01
N GLY A 43 8.70 -14.32 13.58
CA GLY A 43 7.66 -13.33 13.29
C GLY A 43 6.79 -13.63 12.08
N TYR A 44 7.06 -14.69 11.32
CA TYR A 44 6.23 -15.12 10.20
C TYR A 44 5.60 -16.47 10.52
N GLU A 45 4.30 -16.55 10.37
CA GLU A 45 3.55 -17.78 10.67
C GLU A 45 2.66 -18.17 9.50
N LYS A 46 2.63 -19.46 9.22
CA LYS A 46 1.73 -20.05 8.24
C LYS A 46 0.48 -20.54 8.98
N ILE A 47 -0.64 -19.94 8.68
CA ILE A 47 -1.92 -20.31 9.28
C ILE A 47 -2.89 -20.83 8.22
N MET A 48 -3.92 -21.51 8.69
CA MET A 48 -5.05 -21.90 7.86
C MET A 48 -6.12 -20.81 7.96
N GLY A 49 -6.38 -20.15 6.86
CA GLY A 49 -7.45 -19.14 6.76
C GLY A 49 -8.82 -19.77 6.44
N PRO A 50 -9.86 -18.93 6.31
CA PRO A 50 -11.17 -19.36 5.80
C PRO A 50 -11.02 -20.12 4.47
N LYS A 51 -11.97 -21.02 4.17
CA LYS A 51 -11.94 -21.87 2.95
C LYS A 51 -10.71 -22.76 2.84
N ARG A 52 -10.04 -23.08 3.98
CA ARG A 52 -8.82 -23.91 4.03
C ARG A 52 -7.65 -23.39 3.21
N GLN A 53 -7.61 -22.10 2.91
CA GLN A 53 -6.48 -21.45 2.25
C GLN A 53 -5.35 -21.20 3.26
N LYS A 54 -4.14 -21.57 2.90
CA LYS A 54 -2.95 -21.25 3.71
C LYS A 54 -2.61 -19.77 3.54
N LYS A 55 -2.47 -19.05 4.65
CA LYS A 55 -2.08 -17.63 4.67
C LYS A 55 -0.80 -17.44 5.50
N ILE A 56 -0.01 -16.41 5.16
CA ILE A 56 1.12 -15.97 5.97
C ILE A 56 0.64 -14.77 6.76
N VAL A 57 0.87 -14.80 8.07
CA VAL A 57 0.59 -13.70 8.99
C VAL A 57 1.87 -13.30 9.71
N PHE A 58 1.88 -12.08 10.19
CA PHE A 58 3.00 -11.51 10.92
C PHE A 58 2.63 -11.40 12.40
N ARG A 59 3.50 -11.93 13.28
CA ARG A 59 3.33 -11.91 14.73
C ARG A 59 4.66 -11.58 15.40
N CYS A 60 4.66 -10.63 16.31
CA CYS A 60 5.85 -10.32 17.07
C CYS A 60 6.27 -11.50 17.94
N ARG A 61 7.57 -11.74 18.07
CA ARG A 61 8.14 -12.77 18.95
C ARG A 61 8.72 -12.19 20.25
N ASN A 62 8.54 -10.89 20.51
CA ASN A 62 9.07 -10.21 21.68
C ASN A 62 8.14 -10.38 22.89
N ILE A 63 8.15 -11.58 23.46
CA ILE A 63 7.37 -11.91 24.66
C ILE A 63 7.95 -11.21 25.88
N ALA A 64 9.28 -11.09 25.97
CA ALA A 64 9.98 -10.53 27.12
C ALA A 64 9.60 -9.07 27.42
N ASN A 65 9.28 -8.28 26.38
CA ASN A 65 8.86 -6.87 26.52
C ASN A 65 7.34 -6.68 26.37
N ASP A 66 6.55 -7.72 26.60
CA ASP A 66 5.08 -7.72 26.56
C ASP A 66 4.50 -6.97 25.32
N CYS A 67 5.06 -7.22 24.15
CA CYS A 67 4.52 -6.64 22.94
C CYS A 67 3.09 -7.11 22.71
N ALA A 68 2.16 -6.18 22.49
CA ALA A 68 0.75 -6.51 22.24
C ALA A 68 0.57 -7.56 21.13
N PHE A 69 1.39 -7.50 20.09
CA PHE A 69 1.36 -8.42 18.94
C PHE A 69 2.19 -9.70 19.12
N SER A 70 2.66 -9.99 20.34
CA SER A 70 3.29 -11.26 20.67
C SER A 70 2.30 -12.29 21.25
N LYS A 71 1.11 -11.84 21.62
CA LYS A 71 0.03 -12.69 22.17
C LYS A 71 -0.57 -13.56 21.08
N LYS A 72 -1.03 -14.76 21.46
CA LYS A 72 -1.51 -15.79 20.53
C LYS A 72 -2.66 -15.32 19.62
N ASP A 73 -3.55 -14.48 20.14
CA ASP A 73 -4.75 -14.05 19.43
C ASP A 73 -4.54 -12.78 18.58
N TYR A 74 -3.35 -12.19 18.64
CA TYR A 74 -3.05 -10.95 17.91
C TYR A 74 -2.01 -11.18 16.82
N VAL A 75 -2.31 -10.70 15.63
CA VAL A 75 -1.39 -10.63 14.50
C VAL A 75 -1.20 -9.18 14.08
N LEU A 76 -0.03 -8.86 13.54
CA LEU A 76 0.19 -7.54 12.96
C LEU A 76 -0.73 -7.38 11.74
N PRO A 77 -1.50 -6.28 11.64
CA PRO A 77 -2.39 -6.02 10.50
C PRO A 77 -1.60 -5.55 9.27
N LEU A 78 -0.65 -6.35 8.84
CA LEU A 78 0.24 -6.10 7.71
C LEU A 78 -0.03 -7.15 6.62
N TYR A 79 -0.20 -6.68 5.40
CA TYR A 79 -0.53 -7.50 4.24
C TYR A 79 0.43 -7.14 3.11
N VAL A 80 1.26 -8.10 2.69
CA VAL A 80 2.29 -7.90 1.65
C VAL A 80 2.08 -8.85 0.46
N ILE A 81 0.97 -9.57 0.46
CA ILE A 81 0.60 -10.53 -0.59
C ILE A 81 -0.67 -10.01 -1.23
N ASP A 82 -0.67 -9.85 -2.55
CA ASP A 82 -1.75 -9.23 -3.31
C ASP A 82 -3.13 -9.86 -2.99
N GLU A 83 -3.23 -11.19 -2.95
CA GLU A 83 -4.47 -11.89 -2.62
C GLU A 83 -4.99 -11.57 -1.21
N SER A 84 -4.06 -11.41 -0.26
CA SER A 84 -4.42 -11.02 1.12
C SER A 84 -4.89 -9.56 1.18
N ILE A 85 -4.28 -8.67 0.40
CA ILE A 85 -4.67 -7.27 0.30
C ILE A 85 -6.07 -7.14 -0.28
N TYR A 86 -6.36 -7.85 -1.37
CA TYR A 86 -7.69 -7.83 -2.01
C TYR A 86 -8.80 -8.41 -1.12
N ASP A 87 -8.47 -9.44 -0.35
CA ASP A 87 -9.41 -10.11 0.57
C ASP A 87 -9.74 -9.26 1.80
N VAL A 88 -8.71 -8.64 2.40
CA VAL A 88 -8.84 -7.87 3.66
C VAL A 88 -9.24 -6.41 3.42
N LYS A 89 -8.83 -5.82 2.29
CA LYS A 89 -9.07 -4.40 1.96
C LYS A 89 -8.54 -3.47 3.05
N PRO A 90 -7.21 -3.38 3.23
CA PRO A 90 -6.61 -2.59 4.31
C PRO A 90 -6.96 -1.11 4.19
N THR A 91 -7.02 -0.42 5.32
CA THR A 91 -7.31 1.03 5.38
C THR A 91 -6.22 1.88 4.73
N LEU A 92 -4.97 1.43 4.77
CA LEU A 92 -3.83 2.09 4.12
C LEU A 92 -3.20 1.13 3.13
N LEU A 93 -3.11 1.53 1.87
CA LEU A 93 -2.45 0.79 0.80
C LEU A 93 -1.23 1.57 0.32
N LEU A 94 -0.06 0.94 0.35
CA LEU A 94 1.20 1.47 -0.18
C LEU A 94 1.63 0.64 -1.39
N GLY A 95 2.05 1.30 -2.44
CA GLY A 95 2.55 0.63 -3.63
C GLY A 95 3.31 1.57 -4.55
N THR A 96 4.05 1.00 -5.49
CA THR A 96 4.65 1.75 -6.57
C THR A 96 3.59 2.06 -7.64
N VAL A 97 3.87 3.06 -8.48
CA VAL A 97 2.98 3.44 -9.59
C VAL A 97 2.64 2.25 -10.49
N ASP A 98 3.60 1.37 -10.75
CA ASP A 98 3.38 0.16 -11.57
C ASP A 98 2.35 -0.79 -10.95
N LYS A 99 2.35 -0.91 -9.63
CA LYS A 99 1.35 -1.72 -8.92
C LYS A 99 -0.05 -1.11 -9.05
N PHE A 100 -0.17 0.20 -8.89
CA PHE A 100 -1.44 0.90 -9.08
C PHE A 100 -1.93 0.82 -10.52
N ALA A 101 -1.04 0.93 -11.51
CA ALA A 101 -1.36 0.77 -12.92
C ALA A 101 -1.94 -0.62 -13.26
N MET A 102 -1.60 -1.64 -12.50
CA MET A 102 -2.11 -3.01 -12.70
C MET A 102 -3.45 -3.28 -12.03
N LEU A 103 -3.87 -2.47 -11.04
CA LEU A 103 -5.11 -2.72 -10.27
C LEU A 103 -6.37 -2.78 -11.13
N PRO A 104 -6.56 -1.92 -12.16
CA PRO A 104 -7.75 -1.97 -13.00
C PRO A 104 -7.90 -3.26 -13.80
N PHE A 105 -6.79 -3.95 -14.08
CA PHE A 105 -6.78 -5.24 -14.79
C PHE A 105 -6.99 -6.44 -13.86
N ARG A 106 -7.24 -6.19 -12.56
CA ARG A 106 -7.45 -7.21 -11.55
C ARG A 106 -8.87 -7.09 -10.97
N PRO A 107 -9.82 -7.94 -11.42
CA PRO A 107 -11.19 -7.89 -10.90
C PRO A 107 -11.26 -8.00 -9.37
N GLU A 108 -10.34 -8.75 -8.76
CA GLU A 108 -10.24 -8.95 -7.32
C GLU A 108 -9.92 -7.64 -6.57
N ALA A 109 -9.25 -6.69 -7.24
CA ALA A 109 -8.87 -5.41 -6.68
C ALA A 109 -10.05 -4.42 -6.55
N GLN A 110 -11.19 -4.67 -7.19
CA GLN A 110 -12.37 -3.78 -7.15
C GLN A 110 -12.81 -3.47 -5.72
N GLY A 111 -12.64 -4.44 -4.82
CA GLY A 111 -12.95 -4.24 -3.41
C GLY A 111 -12.13 -3.14 -2.74
N LEU A 112 -10.91 -2.83 -3.21
CA LEU A 112 -10.09 -1.73 -2.70
C LEU A 112 -10.69 -0.36 -3.01
N PHE A 113 -11.48 -0.27 -4.08
CA PHE A 113 -12.18 0.94 -4.51
C PHE A 113 -13.63 0.98 -4.00
N GLY A 114 -13.97 0.12 -3.03
CA GLY A 114 -15.26 0.12 -2.36
C GLY A 114 -16.38 -0.60 -3.09
N TYR A 115 -16.08 -1.39 -4.10
CA TYR A 115 -17.09 -2.22 -4.75
C TYR A 115 -17.39 -3.48 -3.93
N SER A 116 -18.67 -3.78 -3.77
CA SER A 116 -19.18 -5.02 -3.18
C SER A 116 -20.36 -5.50 -4.01
N ASN A 117 -20.28 -6.75 -4.51
CA ASN A 117 -21.33 -7.35 -5.35
C ASN A 117 -21.75 -6.46 -6.55
N GLY A 118 -20.78 -5.83 -7.21
CA GLY A 118 -21.02 -4.95 -8.35
C GLY A 118 -21.54 -3.54 -8.01
N THR A 119 -21.83 -3.27 -6.73
CA THR A 119 -22.30 -1.96 -6.27
C THR A 119 -21.16 -1.24 -5.53
N LYS A 120 -21.01 0.05 -5.79
CA LYS A 120 -20.05 0.90 -5.08
C LYS A 120 -20.68 1.43 -3.80
N ILE A 121 -20.11 1.04 -2.66
CA ILE A 121 -20.64 1.39 -1.32
C ILE A 121 -19.83 2.52 -0.69
N THR A 122 -18.52 2.53 -0.94
CA THR A 122 -17.57 3.51 -0.42
C THR A 122 -16.49 3.78 -1.46
N ALA A 123 -15.51 4.61 -1.15
CA ALA A 123 -14.34 4.83 -1.99
C ALA A 123 -13.16 5.26 -1.12
N PRO A 124 -11.92 5.08 -1.56
CA PRO A 124 -10.78 5.76 -0.96
C PRO A 124 -11.00 7.26 -1.01
N ASP A 125 -10.79 7.95 0.11
CA ASP A 125 -11.01 9.39 0.27
C ASP A 125 -9.72 10.20 0.23
N LEU A 126 -8.57 9.53 0.26
CA LEU A 126 -7.24 10.16 0.24
C LEU A 126 -6.29 9.39 -0.67
N ILE A 127 -5.63 10.12 -1.56
CA ILE A 127 -4.51 9.65 -2.39
C ILE A 127 -3.28 10.46 -2.01
N ILE A 128 -2.17 9.79 -1.68
CA ILE A 128 -0.88 10.42 -1.40
C ILE A 128 0.09 10.00 -2.51
N GLN A 129 0.54 10.97 -3.28
CA GLN A 129 1.51 10.80 -4.36
C GLN A 129 2.86 11.35 -3.92
N ASP A 130 3.83 10.47 -3.72
CA ASP A 130 5.19 10.90 -3.41
C ASP A 130 6.03 11.07 -4.68
N GLU A 131 7.06 11.91 -4.61
CA GLU A 131 8.03 12.16 -5.69
C GLU A 131 7.37 12.59 -7.03
N LEU A 132 6.39 13.49 -6.97
CA LEU A 132 5.64 13.95 -8.15
C LEU A 132 6.55 14.43 -9.30
N HIS A 133 7.74 14.97 -9.00
CA HIS A 133 8.69 15.46 -10.00
C HIS A 133 9.23 14.34 -10.92
N LEU A 134 9.19 13.09 -10.50
CA LEU A 134 9.58 11.96 -11.34
C LEU A 134 8.54 11.64 -12.42
N ILE A 135 7.31 12.13 -12.25
CA ILE A 135 6.22 11.92 -13.20
C ILE A 135 6.26 13.05 -14.23
N SER A 136 7.12 12.90 -15.24
CA SER A 136 7.30 13.91 -16.31
C SER A 136 7.59 13.24 -17.65
N GLY A 137 7.46 13.99 -18.73
CA GLY A 137 7.71 13.51 -20.09
C GLY A 137 6.82 12.32 -20.50
N PRO A 138 7.35 11.34 -21.24
CA PRO A 138 6.60 10.17 -21.70
C PRO A 138 6.00 9.35 -20.56
N LEU A 139 6.72 9.22 -19.44
CA LEU A 139 6.21 8.54 -18.23
C LEU A 139 5.00 9.30 -17.66
N GLY A 140 5.07 10.63 -17.62
CA GLY A 140 3.96 11.47 -17.16
C GLY A 140 2.69 11.28 -17.98
N SER A 141 2.80 11.14 -19.30
CA SER A 141 1.64 10.86 -20.16
C SER A 141 1.00 9.53 -19.87
N MET A 142 1.78 8.47 -19.67
CA MET A 142 1.26 7.15 -19.31
C MET A 142 0.63 7.16 -17.91
N VAL A 143 1.29 7.77 -16.93
CA VAL A 143 0.79 7.88 -15.57
C VAL A 143 -0.51 8.69 -15.52
N GLY A 144 -0.65 9.74 -16.33
CA GLY A 144 -1.89 10.52 -16.44
C GLY A 144 -3.12 9.69 -16.79
N HIS A 145 -2.96 8.67 -17.63
CA HIS A 145 -4.06 7.74 -17.92
C HIS A 145 -4.43 6.89 -16.71
N TYR A 146 -3.43 6.40 -15.95
CA TYR A 146 -3.67 5.63 -14.74
C TYR A 146 -4.28 6.50 -13.64
N GLU A 147 -3.79 7.73 -13.46
CA GLU A 147 -4.33 8.66 -12.48
C GLU A 147 -5.79 9.02 -12.76
N THR A 148 -6.14 9.25 -14.03
CA THR A 148 -7.53 9.49 -14.44
C THR A 148 -8.41 8.31 -14.04
N MET A 149 -7.96 7.09 -14.32
CA MET A 149 -8.71 5.88 -14.00
C MET A 149 -8.82 5.64 -12.49
N ILE A 150 -7.73 5.84 -11.73
CA ILE A 150 -7.74 5.71 -10.27
C ILE A 150 -8.65 6.77 -9.65
N ASN A 151 -8.61 8.01 -10.15
CA ASN A 151 -9.48 9.08 -9.68
C ASN A 151 -10.96 8.72 -9.90
N GLU A 152 -11.31 8.20 -11.06
CA GLU A 152 -12.66 7.71 -11.37
C GLU A 152 -13.07 6.54 -10.47
N LEU A 153 -12.18 5.58 -10.27
CA LEU A 153 -12.40 4.47 -9.34
C LEU A 153 -12.54 4.92 -7.87
N CYS A 154 -11.92 6.02 -7.48
CA CYS A 154 -12.05 6.61 -6.15
C CYS A 154 -13.19 7.61 -6.03
N THR A 155 -13.82 8.02 -7.14
CA THR A 155 -14.95 8.96 -7.12
C THR A 155 -16.23 8.25 -6.67
N LEU A 156 -16.95 8.82 -5.71
CA LEU A 156 -18.21 8.31 -5.19
C LEU A 156 -19.36 9.24 -5.60
N SER A 157 -20.41 8.68 -6.20
CA SER A 157 -21.63 9.42 -6.53
C SER A 157 -22.66 9.26 -5.40
N VAL A 158 -23.10 10.38 -4.82
CA VAL A 158 -24.10 10.40 -3.74
C VAL A 158 -25.10 11.50 -4.06
N HIS A 159 -26.38 11.17 -4.24
CA HIS A 159 -27.47 12.11 -4.52
C HIS A 159 -27.09 13.12 -5.61
N ASP A 160 -26.70 12.63 -6.79
CA ASP A 160 -26.25 13.42 -7.95
C ASP A 160 -25.01 14.31 -7.73
N LYS A 161 -24.32 14.16 -6.60
CA LYS A 161 -23.05 14.83 -6.33
C LYS A 161 -21.89 13.86 -6.48
N GLN A 162 -20.85 14.32 -7.19
CA GLN A 162 -19.58 13.61 -7.29
C GLN A 162 -18.68 14.03 -6.11
N ILE A 163 -18.23 13.02 -5.36
CA ILE A 163 -17.28 13.18 -4.25
C ILE A 163 -15.95 12.60 -4.72
N TYR A 164 -14.96 13.48 -4.88
CA TYR A 164 -13.63 13.13 -5.34
C TYR A 164 -12.70 12.87 -4.15
N PRO A 165 -11.70 12.00 -4.30
CA PRO A 165 -10.69 11.83 -3.28
C PRO A 165 -9.86 13.11 -3.12
N LYS A 166 -9.36 13.36 -1.91
CA LYS A 166 -8.35 14.38 -1.67
C LYS A 166 -7.00 13.86 -2.16
N ILE A 167 -6.29 14.66 -2.96
CA ILE A 167 -4.96 14.32 -3.44
C ILE A 167 -3.93 15.19 -2.71
N ILE A 168 -2.91 14.55 -2.14
CA ILE A 168 -1.74 15.20 -1.55
C ILE A 168 -0.52 14.72 -2.34
N ALA A 169 0.18 15.65 -2.97
CA ALA A 169 1.40 15.34 -3.70
C ALA A 169 2.62 15.95 -3.00
N SER A 170 3.65 15.14 -2.76
CA SER A 170 4.95 15.63 -2.31
C SER A 170 5.93 15.66 -3.49
N THR A 171 6.84 16.61 -3.48
CA THR A 171 7.78 16.78 -4.58
C THR A 171 9.00 17.60 -4.15
N ALA A 172 10.13 17.37 -4.81
CA ALA A 172 11.21 18.36 -4.84
C ALA A 172 10.74 19.64 -5.54
N THR A 173 11.56 20.67 -5.60
CA THR A 173 11.20 21.97 -6.17
C THR A 173 10.65 21.85 -7.60
N ILE A 174 9.41 22.27 -7.81
CA ILE A 174 8.76 22.33 -9.12
C ILE A 174 8.35 23.79 -9.40
N SER A 175 8.82 24.35 -10.51
CA SER A 175 8.50 25.71 -10.92
C SER A 175 7.06 25.89 -11.40
N ARG A 176 6.38 24.82 -11.79
CA ARG A 176 5.02 24.81 -12.37
C ARG A 176 4.11 23.77 -11.72
N ALA A 177 4.10 23.73 -10.37
CA ALA A 177 3.35 22.72 -9.63
C ALA A 177 1.84 22.71 -9.97
N LYS A 178 1.23 23.88 -10.10
CA LYS A 178 -0.22 24.01 -10.41
C LYS A 178 -0.55 23.49 -11.81
N GLU A 179 0.29 23.79 -12.79
CA GLU A 179 0.14 23.30 -14.16
C GLU A 179 0.29 21.78 -14.23
N GLN A 180 1.28 21.26 -13.54
CA GLN A 180 1.52 19.81 -13.49
C GLN A 180 0.37 19.08 -12.80
N CYS A 181 -0.09 19.55 -11.66
CA CYS A 181 -1.24 18.96 -10.96
C CYS A 181 -2.51 19.04 -11.81
N HIS A 182 -2.75 20.17 -12.52
CA HIS A 182 -3.87 20.28 -13.43
C HIS A 182 -3.80 19.28 -14.56
N ALA A 183 -2.62 19.13 -15.20
CA ALA A 183 -2.42 18.20 -16.30
C ALA A 183 -2.55 16.74 -15.88
N LEU A 184 -2.08 16.38 -14.68
CA LEU A 184 -2.04 15.01 -14.20
C LEU A 184 -3.38 14.55 -13.61
N TYR A 185 -4.00 15.39 -12.79
CA TYR A 185 -5.19 15.04 -12.00
C TYR A 185 -6.50 15.64 -12.54
N GLY A 186 -6.45 16.46 -13.59
CA GLY A 186 -7.62 17.14 -14.14
C GLY A 186 -8.27 18.16 -13.21
N CYS A 187 -7.65 18.48 -12.05
CA CYS A 187 -8.23 19.40 -11.08
C CYS A 187 -8.03 20.86 -11.54
N PRO A 188 -9.00 21.79 -11.30
CA PRO A 188 -8.83 23.20 -11.59
C PRO A 188 -7.63 23.79 -10.83
N LYS A 189 -6.84 24.66 -11.49
CA LYS A 189 -5.64 25.27 -10.89
C LYS A 189 -5.93 26.05 -9.62
N GLU A 190 -7.10 26.61 -9.50
CA GLU A 190 -7.59 27.37 -8.33
C GLU A 190 -7.78 26.47 -7.10
N LYS A 191 -7.96 25.18 -7.32
CA LYS A 191 -8.10 24.15 -6.26
C LYS A 191 -6.77 23.50 -5.88
N VAL A 192 -5.66 23.90 -6.52
CA VAL A 192 -4.32 23.43 -6.17
C VAL A 192 -3.69 24.37 -5.17
N PHE A 193 -3.47 23.90 -3.97
CA PHE A 193 -2.82 24.62 -2.88
C PHE A 193 -1.39 24.12 -2.71
N GLN A 194 -0.44 25.05 -2.71
CA GLN A 194 0.97 24.71 -2.52
C GLN A 194 1.39 25.04 -1.09
N PHE A 195 2.13 24.12 -0.47
CA PHE A 195 2.73 24.34 0.85
C PHE A 195 4.23 23.98 0.78
N PRO A 196 5.14 24.83 1.30
CA PRO A 196 4.86 26.19 1.77
C PRO A 196 4.41 27.10 0.63
N PRO A 197 3.69 28.21 0.95
CA PRO A 197 3.30 29.20 -0.06
C PRO A 197 4.52 29.81 -0.75
N SER A 198 4.37 30.15 -2.04
CA SER A 198 5.44 30.78 -2.81
C SER A 198 5.90 32.08 -2.13
N GLY A 199 7.20 32.26 -1.96
CA GLY A 199 7.80 33.46 -1.33
C GLY A 199 8.15 33.32 0.15
N LEU A 200 7.82 32.22 0.82
CA LEU A 200 8.40 31.88 2.10
C LEU A 200 9.70 31.11 1.84
N SER A 201 10.83 31.78 1.96
CA SER A 201 12.13 31.09 2.08
C SER A 201 12.08 30.33 3.40
N ALA A 202 12.34 29.01 3.34
CA ALA A 202 12.73 28.28 4.52
C ALA A 202 14.04 28.90 5.01
N GLY A 203 13.96 29.71 6.09
CA GLY A 203 15.11 30.27 6.76
C GLY A 203 15.87 29.21 7.54
#